data_1cd9b1052579ef5844dcefea5f8bb642
#
_entry.id   1cd9b1052579ef5844dcefea5f8bb642
#
_cell.length_a   1.000
_cell.length_b   1.000
_cell.length_c   1.000
_cell.angle_alpha   90.00
_cell.angle_beta   90.00
_cell.angle_gamma   90.00
#
_symmetry.space_group_name_H-M   'P 1'
#
loop_
_entity.id
_entity.type
_entity.pdbx_description
1 polymer ?
#
loop_
_entity_poly.entity_id
_entity_poly.type
_entity_poly.pdbx_seq_one_letter_code
_entity_poly.pdbx_strand_id
1 'polypeptide(L)'
;FYRSEFYYEGERFNYYLKYYLISIIFILLSFLSFFFKKEVQINLYIIFFSSLIMVYFIEAYLVMNNYSNGNKIVTKTGTLTKDGKFSYRDRLDVYKKLKKEGQKVAVTLPPRNFTSETNQKIFAFSGISKIKTIYCNENGYFSIFQSDRYGFNNQDSEWDKANIEYLLIGDSHTFGACVNQSDNIAGNLQKKISKEKGIINLGYSANGPLIELATLREYLPLIKAQRVLWIYYPNDIIDLRISRENNILFNYLNNKKYSQKLHLKQNKIDENLNQKLLQEVIFQSKF
;
A
#
# COMPACT_ATOMS: atom_id res chain seq x y z
N PHE A 1 3.71 22.62 16.66
CA PHE A 1 4.57 22.45 17.84
C PHE A 1 4.58 20.99 18.30
N TYR A 2 3.46 20.39 18.75
CA TYR A 2 3.42 19.03 19.29
C TYR A 2 4.08 18.00 18.37
N ARG A 3 3.77 17.99 17.07
CA ARG A 3 4.37 17.04 16.13
C ARG A 3 5.88 17.21 15.97
N SER A 4 6.38 18.45 15.92
CA SER A 4 7.82 18.70 15.77
C SER A 4 8.60 18.30 17.02
N GLU A 5 8.13 18.73 18.20
CA GLU A 5 8.91 18.64 19.44
C GLU A 5 8.69 17.32 20.18
N PHE A 6 7.43 16.81 20.20
CA PHE A 6 7.12 15.62 21.00
C PHE A 6 7.02 14.33 20.16
N TYR A 7 6.61 14.41 18.90
CA TYR A 7 6.50 13.22 18.07
C TYR A 7 7.77 12.92 17.28
N TYR A 8 8.47 13.95 16.80
CA TYR A 8 9.72 13.82 16.05
C TYR A 8 10.96 14.28 16.83
N GLU A 9 10.84 14.54 18.15
CA GLU A 9 11.95 14.89 19.06
C GLU A 9 12.87 15.98 18.48
N GLY A 10 12.33 16.93 17.71
CA GLY A 10 13.08 17.99 17.05
C GLY A 10 13.79 17.61 15.74
N GLU A 11 13.88 16.34 15.38
CA GLU A 11 14.60 15.89 14.17
C GLU A 11 14.10 16.54 12.86
N ARG A 12 12.83 16.95 12.82
CA ARG A 12 12.23 17.61 11.66
C ARG A 12 12.03 19.12 11.83
N PHE A 13 12.77 19.76 12.73
CA PHE A 13 12.64 21.19 13.01
C PHE A 13 12.66 22.04 11.73
N ASN A 14 13.62 21.84 10.84
CA ASN A 14 13.74 22.59 9.57
C ASN A 14 12.50 22.48 8.68
N TYR A 15 11.83 21.31 8.66
CA TYR A 15 10.58 21.13 7.93
C TYR A 15 9.45 21.94 8.55
N TYR A 16 9.39 22.04 9.89
CA TYR A 16 8.35 22.77 10.61
C TYR A 16 8.65 24.25 10.81
N LEU A 17 9.88 24.70 10.58
CA LEU A 17 10.31 26.09 10.76
C LEU A 17 9.41 27.09 10.01
N LYS A 18 9.01 26.79 8.78
CA LYS A 18 8.09 27.63 8.01
C LYS A 18 6.73 27.82 8.69
N TYR A 19 6.21 26.80 9.37
CA TYR A 19 4.93 26.89 10.10
C TYR A 19 5.10 27.72 11.39
N TYR A 20 6.24 27.62 12.07
CA TYR A 20 6.55 28.47 13.21
C TYR A 20 6.65 29.93 12.81
N LEU A 21 7.35 30.23 11.71
CA LEU A 21 7.46 31.63 11.21
C LEU A 21 6.09 32.22 10.86
N ILE A 22 5.24 31.44 10.17
CA ILE A 22 3.86 31.88 9.86
C ILE A 22 3.07 32.12 11.14
N SER A 23 3.14 31.21 12.12
CA SER A 23 2.44 31.38 13.40
C SER A 23 2.90 32.61 14.17
N ILE A 24 4.21 32.87 14.21
CA ILE A 24 4.78 34.05 14.84
C ILE A 24 4.28 35.34 14.15
N ILE A 25 4.25 35.38 12.81
CA ILE A 25 3.73 36.50 12.05
C ILE A 25 2.26 36.78 12.42
N PHE A 26 1.42 35.74 12.51
CA PHE A 26 0.02 35.92 12.91
C PHE A 26 -0.13 36.40 14.34
N ILE A 27 0.70 35.96 15.28
CA ILE A 27 0.72 36.46 16.65
C ILE A 27 1.10 37.95 16.67
N LEU A 28 2.16 38.34 15.95
CA LEU A 28 2.59 39.76 15.87
C LEU A 28 1.51 40.61 15.22
N LEU A 29 0.88 40.20 14.14
CA LEU A 29 -0.23 40.90 13.51
C LEU A 29 -1.42 41.05 14.45
N SER A 30 -1.72 40.01 15.25
CA SER A 30 -2.76 40.09 16.28
C SER A 30 -2.44 41.16 17.34
N PHE A 31 -1.20 41.21 17.83
CA PHE A 31 -0.79 42.29 18.75
C PHE A 31 -0.86 43.67 18.12
N LEU A 32 -0.39 43.83 16.89
CA LEU A 32 -0.45 45.09 16.17
C LEU A 32 -1.90 45.57 15.96
N SER A 33 -2.84 44.64 15.82
CA SER A 33 -4.25 44.98 15.60
C SER A 33 -4.86 45.79 16.76
N PHE A 34 -4.34 45.66 18.00
CA PHE A 34 -4.82 46.46 19.14
C PHE A 34 -4.56 47.96 19.01
N PHE A 35 -3.60 48.33 18.20
CA PHE A 35 -3.24 49.77 17.98
C PHE A 35 -4.06 50.40 16.85
N PHE A 36 -4.90 49.62 16.12
CA PHE A 36 -5.71 50.15 15.04
C PHE A 36 -7.02 50.72 15.55
N LYS A 37 -7.59 51.68 14.79
CA LYS A 37 -8.94 52.21 15.05
C LYS A 37 -9.98 51.06 14.95
N LYS A 38 -11.05 51.12 15.73
CA LYS A 38 -12.10 50.08 15.77
C LYS A 38 -12.65 49.72 14.38
N GLU A 39 -12.83 50.70 13.51
CA GLU A 39 -13.29 50.46 12.12
C GLU A 39 -12.33 49.56 11.33
N VAL A 40 -11.03 49.78 11.47
CA VAL A 40 -10.00 48.95 10.83
C VAL A 40 -9.98 47.55 11.42
N GLN A 41 -10.11 47.44 12.74
CA GLN A 41 -10.18 46.13 13.41
C GLN A 41 -11.38 45.31 12.88
N ILE A 42 -12.58 45.92 12.81
CA ILE A 42 -13.78 45.29 12.31
C ILE A 42 -13.58 44.80 10.85
N ASN A 43 -13.04 45.66 10.00
CA ASN A 43 -12.77 45.31 8.62
C ASN A 43 -11.76 44.14 8.50
N LEU A 44 -10.71 44.12 9.31
CA LEU A 44 -9.75 43.03 9.37
C LEU A 44 -10.39 41.70 9.82
N TYR A 45 -11.29 41.73 10.82
CA TYR A 45 -12.03 40.55 11.23
C TYR A 45 -12.94 40.04 10.12
N ILE A 46 -13.67 40.92 9.43
CA ILE A 46 -14.54 40.54 8.32
C ILE A 46 -13.73 39.86 7.21
N ILE A 47 -12.60 40.45 6.82
CA ILE A 47 -11.69 39.91 5.80
C ILE A 47 -11.16 38.51 6.25
N PHE A 48 -10.73 38.42 7.49
CA PHE A 48 -10.20 37.15 8.01
C PHE A 48 -11.26 36.03 8.01
N PHE A 49 -12.45 36.32 8.56
CA PHE A 49 -13.52 35.31 8.61
C PHE A 49 -14.05 34.95 7.22
N SER A 50 -14.20 35.90 6.32
CA SER A 50 -14.62 35.65 4.94
C SER A 50 -13.59 34.80 4.18
N SER A 51 -12.30 35.08 4.37
CA SER A 51 -11.21 34.29 3.78
C SER A 51 -11.20 32.85 4.34
N LEU A 52 -11.43 32.68 5.63
CA LEU A 52 -11.51 31.38 6.29
C LEU A 52 -12.69 30.54 5.75
N ILE A 53 -13.84 31.17 5.60
CA ILE A 53 -15.03 30.55 4.99
C ILE A 53 -14.73 30.12 3.56
N MET A 54 -14.08 30.99 2.76
CA MET A 54 -13.70 30.69 1.38
C MET A 54 -12.77 29.47 1.28
N VAL A 55 -11.78 29.37 2.19
CA VAL A 55 -10.87 28.21 2.26
C VAL A 55 -11.65 26.91 2.53
N TYR A 56 -12.61 26.93 3.45
CA TYR A 56 -13.46 25.75 3.70
C TYR A 56 -14.35 25.40 2.52
N PHE A 57 -14.86 26.37 1.78
CA PHE A 57 -15.61 26.09 0.55
C PHE A 57 -14.72 25.48 -0.53
N ILE A 58 -13.48 25.97 -0.69
CA ILE A 58 -12.51 25.38 -1.63
C ILE A 58 -12.18 23.95 -1.20
N GLU A 59 -11.93 23.72 0.08
CA GLU A 59 -11.65 22.37 0.60
C GLU A 59 -12.83 21.43 0.38
N ALA A 60 -14.05 21.86 0.70
CA ALA A 60 -15.26 21.08 0.45
C ALA A 60 -15.44 20.78 -1.04
N TYR A 61 -15.23 21.76 -1.92
CA TYR A 61 -15.26 21.56 -3.37
C TYR A 61 -14.21 20.54 -3.85
N LEU A 62 -12.97 20.65 -3.36
CA LEU A 62 -11.89 19.72 -3.70
C LEU A 62 -12.19 18.30 -3.18
N VAL A 63 -12.72 18.17 -1.98
CA VAL A 63 -13.14 16.88 -1.42
C VAL A 63 -14.29 16.28 -2.24
N MET A 64 -15.30 17.06 -2.59
CA MET A 64 -16.42 16.61 -3.41
C MET A 64 -15.98 16.22 -4.83
N ASN A 65 -15.10 17.01 -5.43
CA ASN A 65 -14.58 16.74 -6.78
C ASN A 65 -13.65 15.51 -6.77
N ASN A 66 -12.81 15.35 -5.76
CA ASN A 66 -12.04 14.12 -5.57
C ASN A 66 -12.94 12.91 -5.29
N TYR A 67 -14.05 13.09 -4.57
CA TYR A 67 -15.03 12.04 -4.33
C TYR A 67 -15.78 11.66 -5.61
N SER A 68 -16.17 12.65 -6.43
CA SER A 68 -16.83 12.46 -7.74
C SER A 68 -15.88 11.82 -8.78
N ASN A 69 -14.60 12.19 -8.75
CA ASN A 69 -13.55 11.59 -9.57
C ASN A 69 -12.92 10.34 -8.94
N GLY A 70 -13.51 9.83 -7.87
CA GLY A 70 -12.99 8.75 -6.99
C GLY A 70 -12.73 7.40 -7.66
N ASN A 71 -12.86 7.29 -8.98
CA ASN A 71 -12.41 6.14 -9.77
C ASN A 71 -10.98 6.31 -10.34
N LYS A 72 -10.26 7.37 -9.97
CA LYS A 72 -8.88 7.61 -10.40
C LYS A 72 -7.96 8.04 -9.25
N ILE A 73 -8.11 7.46 -8.07
CA ILE A 73 -6.95 7.34 -7.21
C ILE A 73 -6.15 6.15 -7.75
N VAL A 74 -5.53 6.34 -8.88
CA VAL A 74 -4.32 5.62 -9.22
C VAL A 74 -3.33 6.10 -8.16
N THR A 75 -3.18 5.34 -7.11
CA THR A 75 -2.01 5.45 -6.25
C THR A 75 -0.83 5.24 -7.18
N LYS A 76 -0.23 6.36 -7.60
CA LYS A 76 1.05 6.35 -8.31
C LYS A 76 2.07 5.82 -7.29
N THR A 77 2.15 4.51 -7.14
CA THR A 77 3.34 3.87 -6.58
C THR A 77 4.42 4.06 -7.65
N GLY A 78 4.90 5.28 -7.75
CA GLY A 78 5.95 5.65 -8.66
C GLY A 78 7.29 5.34 -8.03
N THR A 79 8.22 4.91 -8.86
CA THR A 79 9.63 4.82 -8.54
C THR A 79 10.26 6.20 -8.59
N LEU A 80 11.10 6.53 -7.62
CA LEU A 80 11.96 7.71 -7.70
C LEU A 80 12.99 7.51 -8.80
N THR A 81 12.95 8.35 -9.83
CA THR A 81 14.03 8.45 -10.81
C THR A 81 15.26 9.13 -10.16
N LYS A 82 16.44 9.02 -10.77
CA LYS A 82 17.66 9.74 -10.32
C LYS A 82 17.44 11.23 -10.09
N ASP A 83 16.42 11.81 -10.72
CA ASP A 83 16.05 13.22 -10.64
C ASP A 83 14.97 13.50 -9.58
N GLY A 84 14.68 12.55 -8.69
CA GLY A 84 13.67 12.69 -7.63
C GLY A 84 12.22 12.67 -8.11
N LYS A 85 11.96 12.29 -9.36
CA LYS A 85 10.62 12.14 -9.92
C LYS A 85 10.16 10.70 -9.85
N PHE A 86 8.90 10.48 -9.48
CA PHE A 86 8.29 9.15 -9.51
C PHE A 86 7.93 8.76 -10.94
N SER A 87 8.46 7.64 -11.46
CA SER A 87 8.11 7.11 -12.77
C SER A 87 7.47 5.73 -12.66
N TYR A 88 6.27 5.61 -13.22
CA TYR A 88 5.55 4.33 -13.32
C TYR A 88 6.11 3.47 -14.45
N ARG A 89 6.78 4.08 -15.43
CA ARG A 89 7.29 3.40 -16.61
C ARG A 89 8.51 2.53 -16.32
N ASP A 90 9.31 2.90 -15.34
CA ASP A 90 10.60 2.23 -15.06
C ASP A 90 10.44 0.75 -14.67
N ARG A 91 9.36 0.38 -13.96
CA ARG A 91 9.08 -1.01 -13.59
C ARG A 91 8.85 -1.90 -14.81
N LEU A 92 8.12 -1.41 -15.80
CA LEU A 92 7.86 -2.13 -17.05
C LEU A 92 9.08 -2.13 -17.95
N ASP A 93 9.92 -1.13 -17.90
CA ASP A 93 11.18 -1.10 -18.64
C ASP A 93 12.14 -2.16 -18.09
N VAL A 94 12.20 -2.32 -16.77
CA VAL A 94 12.94 -3.43 -16.14
C VAL A 94 12.34 -4.79 -16.55
N TYR A 95 11.01 -4.91 -16.54
CA TYR A 95 10.32 -6.11 -17.00
C TYR A 95 10.67 -6.44 -18.46
N LYS A 96 10.56 -5.47 -19.38
CA LYS A 96 10.90 -5.64 -20.80
C LYS A 96 12.37 -6.02 -21.00
N LYS A 97 13.27 -5.38 -20.26
CA LYS A 97 14.70 -5.68 -20.28
C LYS A 97 14.97 -7.13 -19.87
N LEU A 98 14.48 -7.54 -18.69
CA LEU A 98 14.70 -8.90 -18.19
C LEU A 98 14.04 -9.96 -19.07
N LYS A 99 12.86 -9.66 -19.64
CA LYS A 99 12.21 -10.53 -20.65
C LYS A 99 13.08 -10.69 -21.91
N LYS A 100 13.67 -9.61 -22.41
CA LYS A 100 14.57 -9.64 -23.59
C LYS A 100 15.83 -10.46 -23.31
N GLU A 101 16.29 -10.50 -22.07
CA GLU A 101 17.38 -11.33 -21.60
C GLU A 101 16.97 -12.82 -21.39
N GLY A 102 15.76 -13.21 -21.77
CA GLY A 102 15.24 -14.58 -21.65
C GLY A 102 14.80 -14.98 -20.24
N GLN A 103 14.75 -14.04 -19.28
CA GLN A 103 14.33 -14.35 -17.91
C GLN A 103 12.81 -14.49 -17.83
N LYS A 104 12.35 -15.46 -17.01
CA LYS A 104 10.95 -15.57 -16.60
C LYS A 104 10.70 -14.57 -15.47
N VAL A 105 9.96 -13.50 -15.75
CA VAL A 105 9.71 -12.42 -14.81
C VAL A 105 8.25 -11.97 -14.84
N ALA A 106 7.78 -11.46 -13.72
CA ALA A 106 6.49 -10.81 -13.57
C ALA A 106 6.66 -9.44 -12.89
N VAL A 107 5.58 -8.67 -12.83
CA VAL A 107 5.49 -7.49 -11.95
C VAL A 107 4.39 -7.73 -10.92
N THR A 108 4.52 -7.08 -9.77
CA THR A 108 3.49 -7.13 -8.72
C THR A 108 2.17 -6.55 -9.23
N LEU A 109 1.11 -7.32 -9.15
CA LEU A 109 -0.26 -6.95 -9.50
C LEU A 109 -1.11 -6.89 -8.21
N PRO A 110 -1.43 -5.70 -7.68
CA PRO A 110 -2.19 -5.59 -6.45
C PRO A 110 -3.61 -6.17 -6.60
N PRO A 111 -4.08 -7.06 -5.70
CA PRO A 111 -5.42 -7.63 -5.74
C PRO A 111 -6.52 -6.57 -5.76
N ARG A 112 -6.33 -5.45 -5.06
CA ARG A 112 -7.26 -4.32 -5.06
C ARG A 112 -7.62 -3.82 -6.46
N ASN A 113 -6.72 -3.89 -7.42
CA ASN A 113 -6.98 -3.42 -8.78
C ASN A 113 -8.09 -4.23 -9.49
N PHE A 114 -8.44 -5.39 -8.95
CA PHE A 114 -9.41 -6.31 -9.51
C PHE A 114 -10.72 -6.38 -8.71
N THR A 115 -10.89 -5.58 -7.66
CA THR A 115 -12.08 -5.61 -6.80
C THR A 115 -13.36 -5.22 -7.52
N SER A 116 -13.29 -4.39 -8.57
CA SER A 116 -14.42 -3.93 -9.37
C SER A 116 -14.85 -4.91 -10.47
N GLU A 117 -14.11 -5.99 -10.69
CA GLU A 117 -14.48 -6.98 -11.70
C GLU A 117 -15.64 -7.87 -11.21
N THR A 118 -16.84 -7.66 -11.71
CA THR A 118 -18.08 -8.31 -11.25
C THR A 118 -18.19 -9.78 -11.63
N ASN A 119 -17.54 -10.22 -12.69
CA ASN A 119 -17.66 -11.59 -13.23
C ASN A 119 -16.48 -12.52 -12.85
N GLN A 120 -15.72 -12.18 -11.84
CA GLN A 120 -14.61 -13.03 -11.39
C GLN A 120 -15.11 -14.32 -10.76
N LYS A 121 -14.62 -15.45 -11.28
CA LYS A 121 -14.81 -16.77 -10.65
C LYS A 121 -13.80 -17.06 -9.55
N ILE A 122 -12.64 -16.40 -9.60
CA ILE A 122 -11.53 -16.54 -8.64
C ILE A 122 -10.97 -15.14 -8.38
N PHE A 123 -10.89 -14.77 -7.14
CA PHE A 123 -10.22 -13.55 -6.69
C PHE A 123 -8.90 -13.95 -6.03
N ALA A 124 -7.77 -13.66 -6.69
CA ALA A 124 -6.43 -13.94 -6.18
C ALA A 124 -6.03 -12.95 -5.09
N PHE A 125 -5.36 -13.43 -4.04
CA PHE A 125 -4.86 -12.62 -2.92
C PHE A 125 -3.36 -12.37 -2.97
N SER A 126 -2.69 -12.94 -3.97
CA SER A 126 -1.24 -12.91 -4.16
C SER A 126 -0.89 -12.74 -5.62
N GLY A 127 0.39 -12.84 -5.94
CA GLY A 127 0.92 -12.76 -7.31
C GLY A 127 1.03 -14.11 -8.01
N ILE A 128 1.78 -14.10 -9.11
CA ILE A 128 2.14 -15.30 -9.86
C ILE A 128 3.16 -16.10 -9.05
N SER A 129 2.97 -17.41 -9.00
CA SER A 129 3.80 -18.30 -8.22
C SER A 129 5.15 -18.61 -8.87
N LYS A 130 6.16 -18.90 -8.04
CA LYS A 130 7.49 -19.43 -8.42
C LYS A 130 8.16 -18.63 -9.56
N ILE A 131 8.00 -17.33 -9.55
CA ILE A 131 8.54 -16.44 -10.57
C ILE A 131 9.28 -15.25 -9.94
N LYS A 132 10.34 -14.79 -10.60
CA LYS A 132 11.01 -13.55 -10.24
C LYS A 132 10.07 -12.37 -10.46
N THR A 133 9.69 -11.68 -9.40
CA THR A 133 8.70 -10.60 -9.41
C THR A 133 9.33 -9.26 -9.11
N ILE A 134 9.13 -8.31 -10.03
CA ILE A 134 9.60 -6.93 -9.90
C ILE A 134 8.54 -6.15 -9.13
N TYR A 135 8.96 -5.43 -8.09
CA TYR A 135 8.02 -4.64 -7.31
C TYR A 135 8.23 -3.13 -7.51
N CYS A 136 9.02 -2.48 -6.69
CA CYS A 136 9.16 -1.02 -6.70
C CYS A 136 10.59 -0.57 -6.40
N ASN A 137 10.83 0.72 -6.62
CA ASN A 137 12.12 1.36 -6.36
C ASN A 137 11.89 2.66 -5.57
N GLU A 138 12.21 2.63 -4.29
CA GLU A 138 12.24 3.83 -3.41
C GLU A 138 13.64 4.12 -2.88
N ASN A 139 14.56 3.14 -3.02
CA ASN A 139 15.92 3.21 -2.47
C ASN A 139 17.00 3.28 -3.55
N GLY A 140 16.64 3.64 -4.81
CA GLY A 140 17.58 3.72 -5.93
C GLY A 140 17.81 2.38 -6.66
N TYR A 141 17.15 1.30 -6.24
CA TYR A 141 17.14 0.00 -6.93
C TYR A 141 15.73 -0.60 -6.94
N PHE A 142 15.45 -1.47 -7.90
CA PHE A 142 14.21 -2.22 -7.92
C PHE A 142 14.26 -3.38 -6.95
N SER A 143 13.31 -3.43 -6.01
CA SER A 143 13.08 -4.61 -5.20
C SER A 143 12.55 -5.73 -6.11
N ILE A 144 13.28 -6.83 -6.18
CA ILE A 144 12.94 -8.03 -6.95
C ILE A 144 13.05 -9.23 -6.03
N PHE A 145 12.00 -10.02 -5.98
CA PHE A 145 11.96 -11.22 -5.13
C PHE A 145 11.53 -12.44 -5.94
N GLN A 146 11.87 -13.61 -5.47
CA GLN A 146 11.34 -14.88 -5.96
C GLN A 146 10.06 -15.19 -5.20
N SER A 147 8.91 -15.22 -5.89
CA SER A 147 7.66 -15.58 -5.27
C SER A 147 7.62 -17.07 -4.89
N ASP A 148 6.93 -17.36 -3.79
CA ASP A 148 6.72 -18.74 -3.33
C ASP A 148 5.67 -19.48 -4.17
N ARG A 149 5.33 -20.71 -3.77
CA ARG A 149 4.34 -21.59 -4.45
C ARG A 149 2.94 -21.02 -4.52
N TYR A 150 2.64 -19.98 -3.75
CA TYR A 150 1.34 -19.31 -3.72
C TYR A 150 1.42 -17.83 -4.14
N GLY A 151 2.57 -17.39 -4.66
CA GLY A 151 2.75 -16.03 -5.19
C GLY A 151 3.04 -14.94 -4.16
N PHE A 152 3.33 -15.30 -2.90
CA PHE A 152 3.76 -14.36 -1.85
C PHE A 152 5.27 -14.14 -1.84
N ASN A 153 5.72 -13.16 -1.07
CA ASN A 153 7.13 -12.83 -0.89
C ASN A 153 7.76 -13.64 0.25
N ASN A 154 7.84 -14.95 0.07
CA ASN A 154 8.51 -15.87 0.97
C ASN A 154 9.56 -16.70 0.23
N GLN A 155 10.49 -17.27 0.98
CA GLN A 155 11.21 -18.44 0.49
C GLN A 155 10.23 -19.62 0.45
N ASP A 156 10.18 -20.36 -0.68
CA ASP A 156 9.21 -21.44 -0.86
C ASP A 156 9.34 -22.54 0.21
N SER A 157 10.55 -22.78 0.70
CA SER A 157 10.84 -23.73 1.77
C SER A 157 10.20 -23.39 3.13
N GLU A 158 9.78 -22.16 3.35
CA GLU A 158 9.11 -21.79 4.60
C GLU A 158 7.78 -22.54 4.78
N TRP A 159 7.09 -22.86 3.68
CA TRP A 159 5.85 -23.65 3.69
C TRP A 159 6.03 -25.12 4.10
N ASP A 160 7.25 -25.65 4.04
CA ASP A 160 7.57 -27.03 4.37
C ASP A 160 8.02 -27.21 5.83
N LYS A 161 8.20 -26.11 6.55
CA LYS A 161 8.58 -26.14 7.96
C LYS A 161 7.42 -26.62 8.84
N ALA A 162 7.70 -27.58 9.70
CA ALA A 162 6.70 -28.12 10.63
C ALA A 162 6.24 -27.11 11.69
N ASN A 163 7.05 -26.09 11.97
CA ASN A 163 6.87 -25.15 13.07
C ASN A 163 6.93 -23.72 12.54
N ILE A 164 5.78 -23.10 12.32
CA ILE A 164 5.69 -21.70 11.91
C ILE A 164 5.51 -20.84 13.18
N GLU A 165 6.55 -20.08 13.53
CA GLU A 165 6.50 -19.19 14.69
C GLU A 165 5.56 -18.02 14.48
N TYR A 166 5.64 -17.38 13.28
CA TYR A 166 4.83 -16.23 12.94
C TYR A 166 4.18 -16.38 11.57
N LEU A 167 2.89 -16.07 11.50
CA LEU A 167 2.16 -15.78 10.28
C LEU A 167 1.87 -14.28 10.26
N LEU A 168 2.36 -13.58 9.24
CA LEU A 168 2.16 -12.15 9.08
C LEU A 168 1.01 -11.90 8.11
N ILE A 169 0.09 -11.00 8.47
CA ILE A 169 -1.01 -10.51 7.63
C ILE A 169 -0.93 -8.99 7.58
N GLY A 170 -1.20 -8.40 6.44
CA GLY A 170 -1.22 -6.96 6.23
C GLY A 170 -1.06 -6.55 4.77
N ASP A 171 -0.82 -5.28 4.58
CA ASP A 171 -0.70 -4.60 3.30
C ASP A 171 0.74 -4.59 2.73
N SER A 172 1.07 -3.53 2.00
CA SER A 172 2.39 -3.30 1.40
C SER A 172 3.53 -3.21 2.42
N HIS A 173 3.28 -2.72 3.62
CA HIS A 173 4.30 -2.65 4.68
C HIS A 173 4.66 -4.05 5.17
N THR A 174 3.68 -4.91 5.37
CA THR A 174 3.88 -6.31 5.74
C THR A 174 4.56 -7.09 4.61
N PHE A 175 4.15 -6.85 3.37
CA PHE A 175 4.76 -7.45 2.18
C PHE A 175 6.25 -7.12 2.04
N GLY A 176 6.68 -5.96 2.55
CA GLY A 176 8.05 -5.45 2.40
C GLY A 176 8.21 -4.64 1.13
N ALA A 177 7.34 -3.61 0.96
CA ALA A 177 7.39 -2.71 -0.19
C ALA A 177 8.77 -2.09 -0.37
N CYS A 178 9.31 -2.19 -1.58
CA CYS A 178 10.54 -1.56 -2.04
C CYS A 178 11.82 -1.91 -1.25
N VAL A 179 11.78 -2.96 -0.43
CA VAL A 179 12.97 -3.49 0.25
C VAL A 179 13.24 -4.95 -0.14
N ASN A 180 14.47 -5.39 0.04
CA ASN A 180 14.81 -6.79 -0.20
C ASN A 180 14.13 -7.70 0.83
N GLN A 181 13.92 -8.97 0.46
CA GLN A 181 13.29 -9.97 1.33
C GLN A 181 14.00 -10.10 2.69
N SER A 182 15.33 -10.00 2.73
CA SER A 182 16.13 -10.04 3.97
C SER A 182 15.89 -8.87 4.91
N ASP A 183 15.35 -7.77 4.41
CA ASP A 183 15.26 -6.48 5.10
C ASP A 183 13.82 -6.08 5.42
N ASN A 184 12.85 -6.87 4.94
CA ASN A 184 11.45 -6.71 5.32
C ASN A 184 11.17 -7.20 6.74
N ILE A 185 9.93 -7.03 7.22
CA ILE A 185 9.54 -7.43 8.59
C ILE A 185 9.79 -8.92 8.83
N ALA A 186 9.40 -9.77 7.88
CA ALA A 186 9.60 -11.23 8.00
C ALA A 186 11.10 -11.59 8.07
N GLY A 187 11.92 -11.02 7.17
CA GLY A 187 13.37 -11.25 7.15
C GLY A 187 14.07 -10.80 8.43
N ASN A 188 13.64 -9.67 9.01
CA ASN A 188 14.19 -9.19 10.28
C ASN A 188 13.74 -10.04 11.49
N LEU A 189 12.50 -10.53 11.48
CA LEU A 189 12.04 -11.47 12.50
C LEU A 189 12.78 -12.81 12.39
N GLN A 190 13.02 -13.31 11.16
CA GLN A 190 13.74 -14.57 10.94
C GLN A 190 15.18 -14.54 11.51
N LYS A 191 15.84 -13.38 11.49
CA LYS A 191 17.17 -13.20 12.12
C LYS A 191 17.14 -13.37 13.65
N LYS A 192 15.96 -13.26 14.27
CA LYS A 192 15.76 -13.28 15.74
C LYS A 192 15.21 -14.60 16.28
N ILE A 193 14.84 -15.53 15.41
CA ILE A 193 14.33 -16.84 15.80
C ILE A 193 15.23 -17.97 15.31
N SER A 194 15.06 -19.17 15.85
CA SER A 194 15.77 -20.37 15.38
C SER A 194 15.49 -20.62 13.89
N LYS A 195 16.51 -21.07 13.16
CA LYS A 195 16.40 -21.40 11.72
C LYS A 195 15.40 -22.52 11.43
N GLU A 196 15.11 -23.38 12.39
CA GLU A 196 14.14 -24.45 12.30
C GLU A 196 12.69 -23.95 12.34
N LYS A 197 12.48 -22.77 12.87
CA LYS A 197 11.18 -22.12 12.92
C LYS A 197 10.96 -21.28 11.66
N GLY A 198 9.74 -21.36 11.12
CA GLY A 198 9.34 -20.63 9.93
C GLY A 198 8.63 -19.33 10.22
N ILE A 199 8.67 -18.45 9.23
CA ILE A 199 7.83 -17.26 9.16
C ILE A 199 7.16 -17.25 7.80
N ILE A 200 5.83 -17.18 7.78
CA ILE A 200 5.06 -17.01 6.55
C ILE A 200 4.53 -15.58 6.51
N ASN A 201 4.88 -14.86 5.47
CA ASN A 201 4.39 -13.51 5.19
C ASN A 201 3.30 -13.57 4.12
N LEU A 202 2.06 -13.33 4.51
CA LEU A 202 0.90 -13.24 3.62
C LEU A 202 0.51 -11.79 3.33
N GLY A 203 1.32 -10.81 3.73
CA GLY A 203 1.14 -9.41 3.33
C GLY A 203 1.24 -9.28 1.81
N TYR A 204 0.44 -8.39 1.22
CA TYR A 204 0.52 -8.10 -0.20
C TYR A 204 0.15 -6.66 -0.50
N SER A 205 0.71 -6.11 -1.59
CA SER A 205 0.55 -4.71 -1.95
C SER A 205 -0.91 -4.31 -2.11
N ALA A 206 -1.29 -3.21 -1.48
CA ALA A 206 -2.62 -2.60 -1.52
C ALA A 206 -3.76 -3.55 -1.07
N ASN A 207 -3.47 -4.51 -0.19
CA ASN A 207 -4.50 -5.24 0.51
C ASN A 207 -5.09 -4.37 1.62
N GLY A 208 -6.41 -4.39 1.76
CA GLY A 208 -7.10 -3.84 2.91
C GLY A 208 -7.66 -4.96 3.79
N PRO A 209 -8.24 -4.63 4.96
CA PRO A 209 -8.62 -5.60 5.99
C PRO A 209 -9.52 -6.74 5.51
N LEU A 210 -10.37 -6.50 4.50
CA LEU A 210 -11.24 -7.55 3.96
C LEU A 210 -10.49 -8.57 3.11
N ILE A 211 -9.53 -8.11 2.30
CA ILE A 211 -8.63 -8.97 1.53
C ILE A 211 -7.70 -9.72 2.49
N GLU A 212 -7.20 -9.05 3.53
CA GLU A 212 -6.34 -9.63 4.55
C GLU A 212 -7.04 -10.73 5.33
N LEU A 213 -8.30 -10.50 5.76
CA LEU A 213 -9.14 -11.51 6.39
C LEU A 213 -9.34 -12.72 5.47
N ALA A 214 -9.64 -12.47 4.20
CA ALA A 214 -9.85 -13.51 3.21
C ALA A 214 -8.56 -14.32 2.99
N THR A 215 -7.42 -13.65 2.89
CA THR A 215 -6.08 -14.26 2.78
C THR A 215 -5.77 -15.14 3.98
N LEU A 216 -5.98 -14.63 5.19
CA LEU A 216 -5.81 -15.39 6.43
C LEU A 216 -6.65 -16.67 6.41
N ARG A 217 -7.91 -16.58 6.01
CA ARG A 217 -8.85 -17.71 5.99
C ARG A 217 -8.54 -18.76 4.91
N GLU A 218 -7.89 -18.38 3.83
CA GLU A 218 -7.44 -19.33 2.80
C GLU A 218 -6.17 -20.09 3.19
N TYR A 219 -5.21 -19.42 3.84
CA TYR A 219 -3.87 -19.97 3.99
C TYR A 219 -3.53 -20.43 5.42
N LEU A 220 -4.16 -19.86 6.47
CA LEU A 220 -3.95 -20.31 7.85
C LEU A 220 -4.24 -21.82 8.05
N PRO A 221 -5.28 -22.43 7.43
CA PRO A 221 -5.54 -23.86 7.58
C PRO A 221 -4.43 -24.79 7.02
N LEU A 222 -3.52 -24.26 6.19
CA LEU A 222 -2.43 -25.02 5.58
C LEU A 222 -1.21 -25.17 6.50
N ILE A 223 -1.16 -24.38 7.58
CA ILE A 223 0.01 -24.28 8.44
C ILE A 223 -0.40 -24.31 9.92
N LYS A 224 0.55 -24.68 10.77
CA LYS A 224 0.38 -24.61 12.23
C LYS A 224 1.16 -23.42 12.77
N ALA A 225 0.66 -22.21 12.54
CA ALA A 225 1.28 -21.00 13.08
C ALA A 225 1.04 -20.89 14.58
N GLN A 226 2.11 -20.59 15.35
CA GLN A 226 2.01 -20.33 16.79
C GLN A 226 1.41 -18.95 17.07
N ARG A 227 1.75 -17.97 16.24
CA ARG A 227 1.28 -16.59 16.38
C ARG A 227 0.89 -16.02 15.03
N VAL A 228 -0.21 -15.27 15.00
CA VAL A 228 -0.63 -14.47 13.87
C VAL A 228 -0.40 -13.00 14.23
N LEU A 229 0.39 -12.30 13.42
CA LEU A 229 0.61 -10.87 13.54
C LEU A 229 -0.17 -10.16 12.42
N TRP A 230 -1.27 -9.53 12.76
CA TRP A 230 -2.03 -8.70 11.85
C TRP A 230 -1.51 -7.26 11.95
N ILE A 231 -0.78 -6.81 10.95
CA ILE A 231 -0.11 -5.52 10.92
C ILE A 231 -1.03 -4.53 10.23
N TYR A 232 -1.56 -3.60 11.00
CA TYR A 232 -2.47 -2.56 10.55
C TYR A 232 -1.71 -1.28 10.19
N TYR A 233 -2.15 -0.63 9.09
CA TYR A 233 -1.67 0.69 8.69
C TYR A 233 -2.87 1.64 8.40
N PRO A 234 -2.75 2.98 8.60
CA PRO A 234 -3.88 3.90 8.47
C PRO A 234 -4.59 3.93 7.11
N ASN A 235 -3.94 3.55 6.01
CA ASN A 235 -4.57 3.44 4.69
C ASN A 235 -5.55 2.27 4.56
N ASP A 236 -5.50 1.28 5.46
CA ASP A 236 -6.36 0.09 5.43
C ASP A 236 -7.84 0.44 5.46
N ILE A 237 -8.21 1.54 6.13
CA ILE A 237 -9.60 2.04 6.16
C ILE A 237 -10.08 2.42 4.75
N ILE A 238 -9.21 3.04 3.94
CA ILE A 238 -9.53 3.42 2.56
C ILE A 238 -9.67 2.16 1.71
N ASP A 239 -8.75 1.21 1.87
CA ASP A 239 -8.73 -0.04 1.13
C ASP A 239 -9.91 -0.94 1.49
N LEU A 240 -10.38 -0.91 2.74
CA LEU A 240 -11.61 -1.57 3.17
C LEU A 240 -12.82 -1.04 2.38
N ARG A 241 -12.94 0.28 2.22
CA ARG A 241 -14.06 0.90 1.50
C ARG A 241 -14.10 0.46 0.03
N ILE A 242 -12.94 0.33 -0.61
CA ILE A 242 -12.84 -0.13 -2.01
C ILE A 242 -13.22 -1.61 -2.14
N SER A 243 -12.85 -2.43 -1.16
CA SER A 243 -12.99 -3.88 -1.21
C SER A 243 -14.40 -4.39 -0.89
N ARG A 244 -15.17 -3.64 -0.10
CA ARG A 244 -16.45 -4.11 0.44
C ARG A 244 -17.55 -4.36 -0.59
N GLU A 245 -17.41 -3.81 -1.80
CA GLU A 245 -18.37 -4.00 -2.90
C GLU A 245 -18.14 -5.31 -3.65
N ASN A 246 -17.05 -6.02 -3.38
CA ASN A 246 -16.75 -7.29 -4.03
C ASN A 246 -17.46 -8.46 -3.32
N ASN A 247 -18.36 -9.13 -4.04
CA ASN A 247 -19.18 -10.22 -3.50
C ASN A 247 -18.36 -11.41 -2.98
N ILE A 248 -17.23 -11.74 -3.62
CA ILE A 248 -16.36 -12.84 -3.18
C ILE A 248 -15.76 -12.49 -1.82
N LEU A 249 -15.25 -11.26 -1.66
CA LEU A 249 -14.67 -10.80 -0.41
C LEU A 249 -15.72 -10.71 0.69
N PHE A 250 -16.93 -10.27 0.34
CA PHE A 250 -18.05 -10.18 1.29
C PHE A 250 -18.48 -11.55 1.82
N ASN A 251 -18.37 -12.62 1.01
CA ASN A 251 -18.61 -13.99 1.47
C ASN A 251 -17.63 -14.42 2.57
N TYR A 252 -16.36 -13.98 2.52
CA TYR A 252 -15.42 -14.24 3.62
C TYR A 252 -15.84 -13.58 4.93
N LEU A 253 -16.47 -12.42 4.87
CA LEU A 253 -16.96 -11.74 6.07
C LEU A 253 -18.17 -12.45 6.67
N ASN A 254 -19.14 -12.80 5.85
CA ASN A 254 -20.47 -13.27 6.29
C ASN A 254 -20.57 -14.78 6.53
N ASN A 255 -19.76 -15.57 5.84
CA ASN A 255 -19.79 -17.03 5.95
C ASN A 255 -18.46 -17.57 6.46
N LYS A 256 -18.43 -17.98 7.73
CA LYS A 256 -17.22 -18.53 8.36
C LYS A 256 -16.65 -19.80 7.67
N LYS A 257 -17.47 -20.53 6.93
CA LYS A 257 -17.06 -21.74 6.21
C LYS A 257 -16.67 -21.48 4.75
N TYR A 258 -16.84 -20.24 4.26
CA TYR A 258 -16.52 -19.92 2.88
C TYR A 258 -15.00 -19.90 2.65
N SER A 259 -14.58 -20.58 1.59
CA SER A 259 -13.23 -20.58 1.06
C SER A 259 -13.29 -20.82 -0.45
N GLN A 260 -12.46 -20.11 -1.19
CA GLN A 260 -12.25 -20.37 -2.62
C GLN A 260 -11.34 -21.57 -2.87
N LYS A 261 -10.65 -22.08 -1.84
CA LYS A 261 -9.61 -23.13 -1.92
C LYS A 261 -8.50 -22.74 -2.91
N LEU A 262 -7.96 -21.53 -2.74
CA LEU A 262 -7.02 -20.93 -3.69
C LEU A 262 -5.74 -21.74 -3.83
N HIS A 263 -5.26 -22.35 -2.75
CA HIS A 263 -4.08 -23.22 -2.77
C HIS A 263 -4.19 -24.41 -3.75
N LEU A 264 -5.40 -24.86 -4.08
CA LEU A 264 -5.66 -25.89 -5.09
C LEU A 264 -5.83 -25.33 -6.51
N LYS A 265 -5.87 -24.01 -6.64
CA LYS A 265 -6.18 -23.31 -7.91
C LYS A 265 -5.03 -22.42 -8.39
N GLN A 266 -3.83 -22.59 -7.84
CA GLN A 266 -2.72 -21.72 -8.15
C GLN A 266 -2.41 -21.62 -9.65
N ASN A 267 -2.46 -22.71 -10.38
CA ASN A 267 -2.25 -22.70 -11.84
C ASN A 267 -3.25 -21.77 -12.57
N LYS A 268 -4.52 -21.77 -12.15
CA LYS A 268 -5.54 -20.88 -12.73
C LYS A 268 -5.32 -19.42 -12.33
N ILE A 269 -4.83 -19.20 -11.11
CA ILE A 269 -4.45 -17.86 -10.65
C ILE A 269 -3.30 -17.35 -11.52
N ASP A 270 -2.27 -18.15 -11.72
CA ASP A 270 -1.10 -17.81 -12.52
C ASP A 270 -1.47 -17.48 -13.98
N GLU A 271 -2.34 -18.29 -14.59
CA GLU A 271 -2.86 -18.06 -15.94
C GLU A 271 -3.59 -16.71 -16.03
N ASN A 272 -4.53 -16.47 -15.11
CA ASN A 272 -5.31 -15.21 -15.08
C ASN A 272 -4.41 -13.98 -14.87
N LEU A 273 -3.48 -14.07 -13.94
CA LEU A 273 -2.57 -12.94 -13.66
C LEU A 273 -1.58 -12.71 -14.80
N ASN A 274 -1.12 -13.75 -15.49
CA ASN A 274 -0.29 -13.61 -16.69
C ASN A 274 -1.05 -12.90 -17.82
N GLN A 275 -2.33 -13.24 -18.05
CA GLN A 275 -3.16 -12.56 -19.04
C GLN A 275 -3.33 -11.07 -18.70
N LYS A 276 -3.62 -10.74 -17.44
CA LYS A 276 -3.74 -9.36 -16.96
C LYS A 276 -2.42 -8.59 -17.11
N LEU A 277 -1.29 -9.21 -16.77
CA LEU A 277 0.03 -8.62 -16.95
C LEU A 277 0.30 -8.29 -18.42
N LEU A 278 -0.02 -9.21 -19.33
CA LEU A 278 0.15 -8.97 -20.77
C LEU A 278 -0.73 -7.80 -21.26
N GLN A 279 -1.97 -7.70 -20.79
CA GLN A 279 -2.87 -6.59 -21.10
C GLN A 279 -2.30 -5.25 -20.60
N GLU A 280 -1.76 -5.21 -19.38
CA GLU A 280 -1.13 -4.01 -18.82
C GLU A 280 0.10 -3.60 -19.63
N VAL A 281 0.96 -4.54 -20.00
CA VAL A 281 2.15 -4.30 -20.84
C VAL A 281 1.78 -3.76 -22.22
N ILE A 282 0.75 -4.34 -22.86
CA ILE A 282 0.26 -3.89 -24.18
C ILE A 282 -0.34 -2.49 -24.07
N PHE A 283 -1.18 -2.24 -23.06
CA PHE A 283 -1.80 -0.93 -22.86
C PHE A 283 -0.75 0.18 -22.69
N GLN A 284 0.27 -0.05 -21.87
CA GLN A 284 1.31 0.95 -21.62
C GLN A 284 2.33 1.09 -22.77
N SER A 285 2.38 0.13 -23.70
CA SER A 285 3.22 0.26 -24.92
C SER A 285 2.61 1.13 -26.01
N LYS A 286 1.32 1.47 -25.90
CA LYS A 286 0.56 2.30 -26.87
C LYS A 286 0.60 3.80 -26.54
N PHE A 287 1.14 4.18 -25.40
CA PHE A 287 1.30 5.56 -24.93
C PHE A 287 2.77 5.87 -24.58
#